data_f51676d422e5ca9d823a1d41738f1115
#
_entry.id   f51676d422e5ca9d823a1d41738f1115
#
_cell.length_a   1.000
_cell.length_b   1.000
_cell.length_c   1.000
_cell.angle_alpha   90.00
_cell.angle_beta   90.00
_cell.angle_gamma   90.00
#
_symmetry.space_group_name_H-M   'P 1'
#
loop_
_entity.id
_entity.type
_entity.pdbx_description
1 polymer ?
#
loop_
_entity_poly.entity_id
_entity_poly.type
_entity_poly.pdbx_seq_one_letter_code
_entity_poly.pdbx_strand_id
1 'polypeptide(L)'
;MDKGGTAMKRWKKMMAFCFAFLMSFVMFGSSVEAANGPNEQDWSSAYIVIGDGSANPKQLYNANKSVTISTVKNISYDKKTNTLTLNGYQEAEKKIVANEMGDDFKVKVVGNNQIQGIAVWGYSYGGSLTLEGNGSLEINKNRVQGEPIFLMAEEANAQFKVKQGVTLKVYRDNKFPSSIVVSYSAVAKDGI
;
A
#
# COMPACT_ATOMS: atom_id res chain seq x y z
N MET A 1 -5.08 -10.13 37.30
CA MET A 1 -4.47 -9.02 36.59
C MET A 1 -4.69 -9.26 35.08
N ASP A 2 -5.67 -8.60 34.52
CA ASP A 2 -6.17 -8.86 33.15
C ASP A 2 -5.40 -8.02 32.14
N LYS A 3 -4.31 -8.53 31.59
CA LYS A 3 -3.53 -7.90 30.52
C LYS A 3 -4.07 -8.22 29.12
N GLY A 4 -5.06 -9.13 29.01
CA GLY A 4 -5.61 -9.55 27.69
C GLY A 4 -6.68 -8.62 27.12
N GLY A 5 -7.42 -7.92 27.96
CA GLY A 5 -8.56 -7.09 27.54
C GLY A 5 -8.19 -5.81 26.79
N THR A 6 -7.03 -5.25 27.09
CA THR A 6 -6.55 -3.99 26.48
C THR A 6 -6.02 -4.20 25.06
N ALA A 7 -5.29 -5.29 24.83
CA ALA A 7 -4.75 -5.63 23.51
C ALA A 7 -5.87 -5.92 22.50
N MET A 8 -6.89 -6.67 22.93
CA MET A 8 -8.04 -7.02 22.08
C MET A 8 -8.94 -5.81 21.76
N LYS A 9 -9.09 -4.85 22.68
CA LYS A 9 -9.82 -3.58 22.41
C LYS A 9 -9.06 -2.68 21.41
N ARG A 10 -7.73 -2.67 21.50
CA ARG A 10 -6.88 -1.93 20.54
C ARG A 10 -6.95 -2.54 19.15
N TRP A 11 -6.93 -3.84 19.04
CA TRP A 11 -7.02 -4.56 17.76
C TRP A 11 -8.37 -4.32 17.07
N LYS A 12 -9.48 -4.32 17.81
CA LYS A 12 -10.81 -4.00 17.27
C LYS A 12 -10.93 -2.56 16.75
N LYS A 13 -10.31 -1.58 17.40
CA LYS A 13 -10.29 -0.18 16.95
C LYS A 13 -9.42 -0.02 15.70
N MET A 14 -8.30 -0.71 15.65
CA MET A 14 -7.36 -0.72 14.51
C MET A 14 -7.99 -1.36 13.28
N MET A 15 -8.65 -2.52 13.46
CA MET A 15 -9.42 -3.19 12.42
C MET A 15 -10.52 -2.29 11.87
N ALA A 16 -11.23 -1.54 12.71
CA ALA A 16 -12.28 -0.62 12.28
C ALA A 16 -11.73 0.56 11.45
N PHE A 17 -10.55 1.07 11.79
CA PHE A 17 -9.91 2.15 11.04
C PHE A 17 -9.37 1.66 9.68
N CYS A 18 -8.75 0.48 9.66
CA CYS A 18 -8.32 -0.16 8.41
C CYS A 18 -9.50 -0.52 7.50
N PHE A 19 -10.60 -0.98 8.09
CA PHE A 19 -11.83 -1.28 7.35
C PHE A 19 -12.46 -0.01 6.77
N ALA A 20 -12.49 1.09 7.52
CA ALA A 20 -12.99 2.37 7.01
C ALA A 20 -12.11 2.92 5.88
N PHE A 21 -10.79 2.71 5.95
CA PHE A 21 -9.87 3.17 4.92
C PHE A 21 -9.89 2.26 3.68
N LEU A 22 -9.98 0.93 3.84
CA LEU A 22 -10.22 0.01 2.73
C LEU A 22 -11.57 0.28 2.06
N MET A 23 -12.60 0.59 2.82
CA MET A 23 -13.91 0.99 2.30
C MET A 23 -13.82 2.31 1.52
N SER A 24 -13.00 3.28 1.94
CA SER A 24 -12.76 4.49 1.15
C SER A 24 -11.98 4.21 -0.14
N PHE A 25 -11.17 3.16 -0.17
CA PHE A 25 -10.51 2.65 -1.38
C PHE A 25 -11.47 1.91 -2.32
N VAL A 26 -12.54 1.34 -1.79
CA VAL A 26 -13.53 0.53 -2.52
C VAL A 26 -14.77 1.34 -2.91
N MET A 27 -15.17 2.36 -2.13
CA MET A 27 -16.46 3.04 -2.30
C MET A 27 -16.52 4.09 -3.41
N PHE A 28 -15.46 4.33 -4.16
CA PHE A 28 -15.48 5.35 -5.21
C PHE A 28 -15.26 4.81 -6.63
N GLY A 29 -16.01 3.78 -6.95
CA GLY A 29 -16.06 3.28 -8.32
C GLY A 29 -17.07 2.16 -8.48
N SER A 30 -18.30 2.51 -8.86
CA SER A 30 -19.42 1.62 -9.23
C SER A 30 -19.99 0.70 -8.14
N SER A 31 -21.29 0.59 -8.12
CA SER A 31 -22.12 -0.30 -7.31
C SER A 31 -21.51 -1.71 -7.18
N VAL A 32 -21.00 -2.00 -6.01
CA VAL A 32 -20.55 -3.35 -5.66
C VAL A 32 -21.74 -4.11 -5.14
N GLU A 33 -22.25 -5.06 -5.94
CA GLU A 33 -22.99 -6.19 -5.39
C GLU A 33 -22.11 -6.83 -4.31
N ALA A 34 -22.67 -7.07 -3.14
CA ALA A 34 -22.02 -7.72 -2.02
C ALA A 34 -21.75 -9.20 -2.38
N ALA A 35 -20.72 -9.43 -3.17
CA ALA A 35 -20.10 -10.73 -3.28
C ALA A 35 -19.25 -10.95 -2.04
N ASN A 36 -19.47 -12.09 -1.39
CA ASN A 36 -18.77 -12.62 -0.21
C ASN A 36 -17.42 -11.96 0.03
N GLY A 37 -17.28 -11.28 1.17
CA GLY A 37 -16.12 -10.45 1.49
C GLY A 37 -14.79 -11.15 1.18
N PRO A 38 -13.74 -10.41 0.88
CA PRO A 38 -12.44 -11.01 0.64
C PRO A 38 -12.13 -11.94 1.80
N ASN A 39 -11.74 -13.19 1.49
CA ASN A 39 -11.22 -14.12 2.49
C ASN A 39 -10.35 -13.32 3.46
N GLU A 40 -10.61 -13.44 4.78
CA GLU A 40 -9.92 -12.68 5.82
C GLU A 40 -8.43 -12.63 5.48
N GLN A 41 -8.00 -11.49 4.96
CA GLN A 41 -6.62 -11.30 4.58
C GLN A 41 -5.87 -11.18 5.90
N ASP A 42 -4.92 -12.06 6.13
CA ASP A 42 -4.06 -12.02 7.30
C ASP A 42 -3.19 -10.76 7.23
N TRP A 43 -3.68 -9.68 7.84
CA TRP A 43 -3.03 -8.37 7.87
C TRP A 43 -1.72 -8.37 8.67
N SER A 44 -1.44 -9.45 9.43
CA SER A 44 -0.18 -9.64 10.14
C SER A 44 0.95 -10.12 9.22
N SER A 45 0.62 -10.54 8.01
CA SER A 45 1.58 -11.08 7.05
C SER A 45 2.06 -10.03 6.06
N ALA A 46 3.34 -10.09 5.70
CA ALA A 46 3.87 -9.26 4.62
C ALA A 46 3.32 -9.70 3.26
N TYR A 47 2.77 -8.75 2.50
CA TYR A 47 2.26 -9.02 1.15
C TYR A 47 2.37 -7.80 0.22
N ILE A 48 2.32 -8.06 -1.09
CA ILE A 48 2.16 -7.05 -2.13
C ILE A 48 1.04 -7.49 -3.06
N VAL A 49 0.06 -6.61 -3.25
CA VAL A 49 -1.03 -6.81 -4.20
C VAL A 49 -1.11 -5.67 -5.20
N ILE A 50 -1.67 -5.95 -6.37
CA ILE A 50 -2.02 -4.95 -7.37
C ILE A 50 -3.45 -5.15 -7.86
N GLY A 51 -4.23 -4.08 -7.86
CA GLY A 51 -5.64 -4.13 -8.24
C GLY A 51 -6.23 -2.75 -8.49
N ASP A 52 -7.48 -2.74 -8.94
CA ASP A 52 -8.29 -1.54 -9.21
C ASP A 52 -9.30 -1.25 -8.09
N GLY A 53 -9.16 -1.93 -6.94
CA GLY A 53 -10.14 -1.90 -5.86
C GLY A 53 -11.24 -2.95 -5.99
N SER A 54 -11.20 -3.80 -7.03
CA SER A 54 -12.10 -4.97 -7.12
C SER A 54 -11.77 -6.01 -6.05
N ALA A 55 -12.71 -6.93 -5.81
CA ALA A 55 -12.59 -7.97 -4.79
C ALA A 55 -11.44 -8.98 -5.02
N ASN A 56 -10.80 -8.99 -6.20
CA ASN A 56 -9.78 -9.96 -6.57
C ASN A 56 -8.49 -9.28 -7.06
N PRO A 57 -7.71 -8.61 -6.19
CA PRO A 57 -6.42 -8.09 -6.56
C PRO A 57 -5.44 -9.23 -6.87
N LYS A 58 -4.50 -8.99 -7.77
CA LYS A 58 -3.44 -9.95 -8.06
C LYS A 58 -2.37 -9.91 -6.98
N GLN A 59 -2.11 -11.04 -6.36
CA GLN A 59 -1.02 -11.20 -5.38
C GLN A 59 0.32 -11.25 -6.10
N LEU A 60 1.19 -10.29 -5.84
CA LEU A 60 2.57 -10.29 -6.35
C LEU A 60 3.54 -10.94 -5.37
N TYR A 61 3.25 -10.87 -4.10
CA TYR A 61 3.99 -11.49 -3.00
C TYR A 61 3.06 -11.72 -1.81
N ASN A 62 3.28 -12.81 -1.10
CA ASN A 62 2.68 -13.05 0.21
C ASN A 62 3.64 -13.91 1.05
N ALA A 63 3.86 -13.54 2.31
CA ALA A 63 4.67 -14.32 3.23
C ALA A 63 4.00 -15.66 3.60
N ASN A 64 2.67 -15.71 3.57
CA ASN A 64 1.92 -16.95 3.69
C ASN A 64 2.05 -17.77 2.40
N LYS A 65 2.75 -18.89 2.47
CA LYS A 65 3.03 -19.78 1.33
C LYS A 65 1.79 -20.46 0.73
N SER A 66 0.66 -20.44 1.44
CA SER A 66 -0.61 -20.99 0.96
C SER A 66 -1.29 -20.12 -0.09
N VAL A 67 -0.84 -18.87 -0.25
CA VAL A 67 -1.42 -17.93 -1.21
C VAL A 67 -0.77 -18.09 -2.58
N THR A 68 -1.58 -18.22 -3.61
CA THR A 68 -1.11 -18.31 -4.99
C THR A 68 -0.60 -16.95 -5.47
N ILE A 69 0.64 -16.91 -5.94
CA ILE A 69 1.27 -15.71 -6.49
C ILE A 69 0.92 -15.56 -7.96
N SER A 70 0.50 -14.36 -8.34
CA SER A 70 0.16 -14.01 -9.71
C SER A 70 1.37 -13.48 -10.48
N THR A 71 1.52 -13.89 -11.72
CA THR A 71 2.45 -13.23 -12.64
C THR A 71 1.76 -12.04 -13.29
N VAL A 72 2.38 -10.87 -13.21
CA VAL A 72 1.90 -9.65 -13.87
C VAL A 72 2.99 -9.17 -14.83
N LYS A 73 2.61 -8.95 -16.09
CA LYS A 73 3.54 -8.44 -17.09
C LYS A 73 4.14 -7.10 -16.65
N ASN A 74 5.43 -6.94 -16.85
CA ASN A 74 6.17 -5.72 -16.53
C ASN A 74 6.27 -5.38 -15.03
N ILE A 75 5.92 -6.34 -14.16
CA ILE A 75 6.12 -6.24 -12.72
C ILE A 75 6.83 -7.50 -12.22
N SER A 76 7.79 -7.30 -11.33
CA SER A 76 8.43 -8.40 -10.60
C SER A 76 8.80 -7.97 -9.19
N TYR A 77 8.80 -8.90 -8.25
CA TYR A 77 9.24 -8.65 -6.88
C TYR A 77 10.41 -9.58 -6.53
N ASP A 78 11.48 -8.98 -6.04
CA ASP A 78 12.62 -9.69 -5.50
C ASP A 78 12.63 -9.59 -3.96
N LYS A 79 12.31 -10.71 -3.32
CA LYS A 79 12.28 -10.81 -1.86
C LYS A 79 13.63 -10.57 -1.20
N LYS A 80 14.75 -10.92 -1.85
CA LYS A 80 16.09 -10.79 -1.25
C LYS A 80 16.50 -9.33 -1.08
N THR A 81 16.10 -8.48 -2.01
CA THR A 81 16.41 -7.05 -2.01
C THR A 81 15.24 -6.19 -1.57
N ASN A 82 14.09 -6.81 -1.24
CA ASN A 82 12.83 -6.15 -0.90
C ASN A 82 12.41 -5.11 -1.97
N THR A 83 12.53 -5.49 -3.24
CA THR A 83 12.37 -4.56 -4.36
C THR A 83 11.29 -5.02 -5.33
N LEU A 84 10.26 -4.20 -5.49
CA LEU A 84 9.27 -4.31 -6.55
C LEU A 84 9.77 -3.54 -7.77
N THR A 85 9.93 -4.20 -8.90
CA THR A 85 10.36 -3.57 -10.16
C THR A 85 9.16 -3.32 -11.06
N LEU A 86 8.99 -2.09 -11.50
CA LEU A 86 8.10 -1.66 -12.58
C LEU A 86 8.95 -1.41 -13.83
N ASN A 87 8.69 -2.14 -14.91
CA ASN A 87 9.47 -2.04 -16.15
C ASN A 87 8.54 -1.75 -17.35
N GLY A 88 8.22 -0.47 -17.55
CA GLY A 88 7.27 -0.05 -18.56
C GLY A 88 5.83 -0.47 -18.25
N TYR A 89 5.45 -0.50 -16.97
CA TYR A 89 4.10 -0.85 -16.53
C TYR A 89 3.12 0.31 -16.75
N GLN A 90 2.06 0.09 -17.53
CA GLN A 90 1.14 1.13 -18.01
C GLN A 90 -0.32 0.80 -17.66
N GLU A 91 -0.66 0.82 -16.37
CA GLU A 91 -2.00 0.52 -15.88
C GLU A 91 -2.49 1.62 -14.94
N ALA A 92 -3.02 2.69 -15.53
CA ALA A 92 -3.43 3.91 -14.83
C ALA A 92 -4.54 3.71 -13.78
N GLU A 93 -5.24 2.57 -13.83
CA GLU A 93 -6.35 2.23 -12.93
C GLU A 93 -5.93 1.28 -11.80
N LYS A 94 -4.70 0.77 -11.83
CA LYS A 94 -4.22 -0.18 -10.83
C LYS A 94 -3.44 0.52 -9.74
N LYS A 95 -3.71 0.12 -8.49
CA LYS A 95 -2.99 0.53 -7.28
C LYS A 95 -2.11 -0.60 -6.78
N ILE A 96 -0.97 -0.23 -6.24
CA ILE A 96 -0.08 -1.15 -5.53
C ILE A 96 -0.34 -0.97 -4.04
N VAL A 97 -0.59 -2.06 -3.33
CA VAL A 97 -0.68 -2.08 -1.87
C VAL A 97 0.39 -3.03 -1.35
N ALA A 98 1.26 -2.52 -0.51
CA ALA A 98 2.31 -3.26 0.17
C ALA A 98 2.09 -3.18 1.67
N ASN A 99 2.07 -4.33 2.35
CA ASN A 99 1.82 -4.44 3.78
C ASN A 99 2.97 -5.15 4.48
N GLU A 100 3.40 -4.64 5.64
CA GLU A 100 4.45 -5.22 6.49
C GLU A 100 5.76 -5.51 5.72
N MET A 101 6.11 -4.64 4.79
CA MET A 101 7.30 -4.81 3.95
C MET A 101 8.59 -4.29 4.61
N GLY A 102 8.48 -3.66 5.79
CA GLY A 102 9.62 -3.09 6.52
C GLY A 102 10.06 -1.73 5.99
N ASP A 103 11.13 -1.21 6.58
CA ASP A 103 11.65 0.14 6.29
C ASP A 103 12.48 0.24 5.01
N ASP A 104 12.85 -0.88 4.43
CA ASP A 104 13.71 -0.96 3.26
C ASP A 104 12.97 -1.32 1.96
N PHE A 105 11.62 -1.25 1.97
CA PHE A 105 10.82 -1.51 0.78
C PHE A 105 11.12 -0.51 -0.32
N LYS A 106 11.40 -1.05 -1.52
CA LYS A 106 11.79 -0.27 -2.69
C LYS A 106 10.88 -0.54 -3.87
N VAL A 107 10.61 0.51 -4.63
CA VAL A 107 10.04 0.40 -5.98
C VAL A 107 11.08 0.87 -6.97
N LYS A 108 11.61 -0.06 -7.77
CA LYS A 108 12.54 0.22 -8.86
C LYS A 108 11.77 0.58 -10.11
N VAL A 109 12.02 1.77 -10.62
CA VAL A 109 11.34 2.34 -11.78
C VAL A 109 12.26 2.25 -12.99
N VAL A 110 11.86 1.48 -14.01
CA VAL A 110 12.59 1.29 -15.28
C VAL A 110 11.65 1.64 -16.44
N GLY A 111 12.11 2.49 -17.35
CA GLY A 111 11.28 2.99 -18.45
C GLY A 111 10.14 3.87 -17.96
N ASN A 112 9.07 3.99 -18.76
CA ASN A 112 7.92 4.81 -18.45
C ASN A 112 6.83 3.97 -17.78
N ASN A 113 6.40 4.35 -16.59
CA ASN A 113 5.41 3.62 -15.81
C ASN A 113 4.23 4.52 -15.44
N GLN A 114 3.04 3.93 -15.35
CA GLN A 114 1.82 4.60 -14.96
C GLN A 114 0.98 3.69 -14.06
N ILE A 115 0.54 4.22 -12.93
CA ILE A 115 -0.34 3.54 -11.96
C ILE A 115 -1.33 4.52 -11.37
N GLN A 116 -2.37 4.03 -10.71
CA GLN A 116 -3.31 4.89 -9.98
C GLN A 116 -2.75 5.34 -8.62
N GLY A 117 -2.07 4.47 -7.89
CA GLY A 117 -1.55 4.81 -6.56
C GLY A 117 -0.62 3.77 -5.96
N ILE A 118 0.02 4.16 -4.86
CA ILE A 118 0.83 3.28 -4.01
C ILE A 118 0.42 3.50 -2.56
N ALA A 119 0.05 2.43 -1.86
CA ALA A 119 -0.13 2.43 -0.42
C ALA A 119 0.89 1.48 0.22
N VAL A 120 1.58 1.94 1.25
CA VAL A 120 2.51 1.12 2.04
C VAL A 120 2.10 1.20 3.50
N TRP A 121 1.86 0.05 4.09
CA TRP A 121 1.38 -0.09 5.45
C TRP A 121 2.39 -0.89 6.26
N GLY A 122 2.71 -0.39 7.44
CA GLY A 122 3.60 -1.05 8.38
C GLY A 122 3.08 -0.89 9.80
N TYR A 123 2.54 -1.95 10.36
CA TYR A 123 2.07 -1.97 11.75
C TYR A 123 3.23 -2.26 12.69
N SER A 124 4.00 -3.29 12.39
CA SER A 124 5.09 -3.76 13.24
C SER A 124 6.47 -3.39 12.72
N TYR A 125 6.62 -3.16 11.42
CA TYR A 125 7.92 -3.06 10.73
C TYR A 125 8.09 -1.79 9.90
N GLY A 126 7.38 -0.72 10.18
CA GLY A 126 7.52 0.51 9.42
C GLY A 126 6.89 0.48 8.01
N GLY A 127 6.44 1.64 7.55
CA GLY A 127 5.76 1.82 6.28
C GLY A 127 6.54 2.73 5.33
N SER A 128 7.84 2.52 5.17
CA SER A 128 8.71 3.36 4.34
C SER A 128 8.69 2.94 2.88
N LEU A 129 8.87 3.89 1.97
CA LEU A 129 8.94 3.67 0.53
C LEU A 129 10.11 4.42 -0.07
N THR A 130 10.99 3.70 -0.77
CA THR A 130 12.03 4.29 -1.59
C THR A 130 11.75 4.05 -3.07
N LEU A 131 11.63 5.11 -3.87
CA LEU A 131 11.65 5.02 -5.33
C LEU A 131 13.09 5.12 -5.82
N GLU A 132 13.51 4.16 -6.65
CA GLU A 132 14.86 4.14 -7.24
C GLU A 132 14.83 3.69 -8.71
N GLY A 133 15.92 3.86 -9.43
CA GLY A 133 16.03 3.50 -10.85
C GLY A 133 16.30 4.71 -11.73
N ASN A 134 16.01 4.58 -13.02
CA ASN A 134 16.28 5.61 -14.03
C ASN A 134 15.10 5.88 -14.97
N GLY A 135 13.89 5.51 -14.53
CA GLY A 135 12.67 5.67 -15.31
C GLY A 135 11.77 6.79 -14.82
N SER A 136 10.59 6.88 -15.42
CA SER A 136 9.51 7.77 -15.00
C SER A 136 8.34 7.00 -14.41
N LEU A 137 7.70 7.61 -13.40
CA LEU A 137 6.49 7.09 -12.77
C LEU A 137 5.44 8.20 -12.70
N GLU A 138 4.33 8.01 -13.40
CA GLU A 138 3.14 8.85 -13.30
C GLU A 138 2.12 8.16 -12.39
N ILE A 139 1.68 8.86 -11.34
CA ILE A 139 0.71 8.35 -10.37
C ILE A 139 -0.56 9.19 -10.43
N ASN A 140 -1.71 8.51 -10.52
CA ASN A 140 -3.05 9.10 -10.55
C ASN A 140 -3.28 10.10 -11.71
N LYS A 141 -2.78 9.79 -12.89
CA LYS A 141 -2.94 10.66 -14.08
C LYS A 141 -4.41 10.96 -14.40
N ASN A 142 -5.30 10.01 -14.13
CA ASN A 142 -6.74 10.16 -14.32
C ASN A 142 -7.43 10.98 -13.21
N ARG A 143 -6.68 11.46 -12.22
CA ARG A 143 -7.15 12.28 -11.10
C ARG A 143 -8.33 11.64 -10.35
N VAL A 144 -8.27 10.33 -10.17
CA VAL A 144 -9.24 9.58 -9.37
C VAL A 144 -9.14 10.03 -7.91
N GLN A 145 -10.29 10.10 -7.26
CA GLN A 145 -10.40 10.53 -5.86
C GLN A 145 -9.57 9.64 -4.92
N GLY A 146 -8.89 10.26 -3.96
CA GLY A 146 -8.08 9.61 -2.91
C GLY A 146 -6.61 10.05 -2.92
N GLU A 147 -5.84 9.52 -2.00
CA GLU A 147 -4.41 9.77 -1.88
C GLU A 147 -3.63 8.93 -2.90
N PRO A 148 -2.91 9.56 -3.84
CA PRO A 148 -2.10 8.84 -4.81
C PRO A 148 -0.94 8.06 -4.19
N ILE A 149 -0.31 8.62 -3.15
CA ILE A 149 0.72 7.96 -2.35
C ILE A 149 0.31 8.05 -0.89
N PHE A 150 0.18 6.89 -0.25
CA PHE A 150 -0.15 6.77 1.15
C PHE A 150 0.84 5.85 1.87
N LEU A 151 1.47 6.36 2.91
CA LEU A 151 2.38 5.62 3.77
C LEU A 151 1.88 5.69 5.20
N MET A 152 1.80 4.56 5.87
CA MET A 152 1.41 4.46 7.27
C MET A 152 2.39 3.58 8.03
N ALA A 153 2.87 4.09 9.17
CA ALA A 153 3.60 3.31 10.16
C ALA A 153 2.96 3.50 11.54
N GLU A 154 2.87 2.45 12.33
CA GLU A 154 2.26 2.51 13.66
C GLU A 154 3.29 2.62 14.77
N GLU A 155 4.36 1.83 14.72
CA GLU A 155 5.41 1.79 15.75
C GLU A 155 6.77 2.31 15.27
N ALA A 156 6.87 2.73 14.02
CA ALA A 156 8.09 3.20 13.39
C ALA A 156 7.85 4.45 12.52
N ASN A 157 8.92 5.14 12.13
CA ASN A 157 8.83 6.31 11.27
C ASN A 157 8.61 5.90 9.81
N ALA A 158 7.49 6.29 9.22
CA ALA A 158 7.31 6.18 7.78
C ALA A 158 8.18 7.22 7.07
N GLN A 159 8.86 6.82 6.00
CA GLN A 159 9.69 7.70 5.18
C GLN A 159 9.37 7.50 3.70
N PHE A 160 9.27 8.61 2.98
CA PHE A 160 9.19 8.61 1.54
C PHE A 160 10.47 9.18 0.94
N LYS A 161 11.15 8.38 0.10
CA LYS A 161 12.41 8.79 -0.55
C LYS A 161 12.31 8.59 -2.05
N VAL A 162 12.79 9.58 -2.81
CA VAL A 162 12.98 9.47 -4.26
C VAL A 162 14.45 9.65 -4.55
N LYS A 163 15.10 8.61 -5.10
CA LYS A 163 16.51 8.68 -5.46
C LYS A 163 16.72 9.40 -6.79
N GLN A 164 17.90 9.93 -6.97
CA GLN A 164 18.34 10.51 -8.25
C GLN A 164 18.14 9.50 -9.40
N GLY A 165 17.70 10.00 -10.54
CA GLY A 165 17.41 9.19 -11.74
C GLY A 165 15.93 8.86 -11.93
N VAL A 166 15.11 8.96 -10.88
CA VAL A 166 13.66 8.76 -11.00
C VAL A 166 12.96 10.08 -11.31
N THR A 167 12.15 10.09 -12.36
CA THR A 167 11.20 11.18 -12.63
C THR A 167 9.83 10.80 -12.08
N LEU A 168 9.39 11.46 -11.01
CA LEU A 168 8.09 11.22 -10.39
C LEU A 168 7.10 12.35 -10.72
N LYS A 169 5.91 12.00 -11.21
CA LYS A 169 4.77 12.91 -11.36
C LYS A 169 3.58 12.35 -10.62
N VAL A 170 3.03 13.12 -9.69
CA VAL A 170 1.85 12.75 -8.90
C VAL A 170 0.74 13.74 -9.18
N TYR A 171 -0.41 13.24 -9.62
CA TYR A 171 -1.58 14.05 -9.94
C TYR A 171 -2.59 13.91 -8.81
N ARG A 172 -2.90 15.00 -8.13
CA ARG A 172 -3.98 15.05 -7.15
C ARG A 172 -5.33 15.22 -7.81
N ASP A 173 -6.38 14.78 -7.16
CA ASP A 173 -7.71 15.24 -7.51
C ASP A 173 -7.98 16.63 -6.89
N ASN A 174 -9.09 17.26 -7.29
CA ASN A 174 -9.42 18.62 -6.82
C ASN A 174 -10.07 18.62 -5.42
N LYS A 175 -10.43 17.46 -4.86
CA LYS A 175 -11.14 17.32 -3.58
C LYS A 175 -10.19 17.03 -2.43
N PHE A 176 -9.05 16.38 -2.69
CA PHE A 176 -8.05 16.05 -1.68
C PHE A 176 -6.85 16.99 -1.79
N PRO A 177 -6.50 17.69 -0.68
CA PRO A 177 -5.43 18.68 -0.69
C PRO A 177 -4.04 18.05 -0.83
N SER A 178 -3.89 16.75 -0.52
CA SER A 178 -2.60 16.07 -0.44
C SER A 178 -2.41 15.10 -1.60
N SER A 179 -1.22 15.13 -2.22
CA SER A 179 -0.79 14.12 -3.21
C SER A 179 -0.02 12.98 -2.56
N ILE A 180 0.60 13.26 -1.40
CA ILE A 180 1.41 12.32 -0.63
C ILE A 180 1.00 12.48 0.82
N VAL A 181 0.60 11.39 1.46
CA VAL A 181 0.27 11.33 2.88
C VAL A 181 1.26 10.37 3.54
N VAL A 182 1.96 10.87 4.55
CA VAL A 182 2.78 10.07 5.44
C VAL A 182 2.17 10.21 6.82
N SER A 183 1.59 9.13 7.33
CA SER A 183 0.89 9.10 8.62
C SER A 183 1.68 8.29 9.62
N TYR A 184 1.80 8.84 10.83
CA TYR A 184 2.33 8.16 11.99
C TYR A 184 1.24 8.06 13.05
N SER A 185 0.92 6.86 13.46
CA SER A 185 0.05 6.63 14.62
C SER A 185 0.93 6.46 15.84
N ALA A 186 1.10 7.52 16.61
CA ALA A 186 1.71 7.40 17.93
C ALA A 186 0.79 6.54 18.80
N VAL A 187 1.20 5.32 19.10
CA VAL A 187 0.61 4.59 20.20
C VAL A 187 0.99 5.37 21.46
N ALA A 188 0.03 6.06 22.06
CA ALA A 188 0.22 6.61 23.39
C ALA A 188 0.68 5.46 24.29
N LYS A 189 1.93 5.51 24.73
CA LYS A 189 2.38 4.64 25.82
C LYS A 189 1.62 5.12 27.05
N ASP A 190 0.52 4.47 27.35
CA ASP A 190 -0.13 4.58 28.65
C ASP A 190 0.89 4.10 29.69
N GLY A 191 1.43 5.02 30.42
CA GLY A 191 2.29 4.70 31.55
C GLY A 191 3.21 5.82 31.95
N ILE A 192 2.67 6.86 32.57
CA ILE A 192 3.20 7.43 33.81
C ILE A 192 2.00 7.77 34.68
#